data_6d0004f3808ae2bcd836260a83858d6b
#
_entry.id   6d0004f3808ae2bcd836260a83858d6b
#
_cell.length_a   1.000
_cell.length_b   1.000
_cell.length_c   1.000
_cell.angle_alpha   90.00
_cell.angle_beta   90.00
_cell.angle_gamma   90.00
#
_symmetry.space_group_name_H-M   'P 1'
#
loop_
_entity.id
_entity.type
_entity.pdbx_description
1 polymer ?
#
loop_
_entity_poly.entity_id
_entity_poly.type
_entity_poly.pdbx_seq_one_letter_code
_entity_poly.pdbx_strand_id
1 'polypeptide(L)'
;MNKNLWLLAAAQGLFLTNNVVFIAINGLVGLSLAPLGWMATLPVMGYVVGGALSTPLVARTQSAFGRQASFQIGLAVALGSALLCYWAAMAGNFWLLVTATVIAGYYSANGQLYRFAAAELSLPEFREKAVSLVLAGGLVGAVLGPNLASRTRNLLEVPFAGAYLSLALVALVSMAIMTFLRFPPLPPKQAGAPTGRPLSVIMRQPVFIVATAGAALGYGVMNLLMAATPLAMQVCGFEFDDAALVLEWHVIGMFAPGFFTGHLIKRFGVLPIMGVGVALNVLCVAIALSGVNLQQFLIALFLLGVGWNFLFTGSTTLSLQAYAPEEKDRTQAAINFFVFATMALTSFASGALVTTQGWAWLNLGSLLPLALTAAALVWLAVVRKPTTQPG
;
A
#
# COMPACT_ATOMS: atom_id res chain seq x y z
N MET A 1 2.66 27.43 -7.54
CA MET A 1 2.74 26.16 -6.79
C MET A 1 3.80 26.31 -5.69
N ASN A 2 3.50 25.88 -4.48
CA ASN A 2 4.37 26.08 -3.31
C ASN A 2 5.58 25.11 -3.36
N LYS A 3 6.81 25.61 -3.13
CA LYS A 3 8.04 24.82 -3.05
C LYS A 3 7.90 23.58 -2.15
N ASN A 4 7.20 23.74 -1.03
CA ASN A 4 6.95 22.63 -0.08
C ASN A 4 6.19 21.46 -0.70
N LEU A 5 5.26 21.70 -1.64
CA LEU A 5 4.53 20.62 -2.32
C LEU A 5 5.43 19.79 -3.23
N TRP A 6 6.39 20.41 -3.93
CA TRP A 6 7.36 19.71 -4.75
C TRP A 6 8.33 18.88 -3.91
N LEU A 7 8.79 19.43 -2.79
CA LEU A 7 9.65 18.70 -1.85
C LEU A 7 8.90 17.51 -1.25
N LEU A 8 7.61 17.69 -0.92
CA LEU A 8 6.78 16.60 -0.39
C LEU A 8 6.48 15.53 -1.46
N ALA A 9 6.29 15.93 -2.73
CA ALA A 9 6.16 14.99 -3.86
C ALA A 9 7.44 14.17 -4.06
N ALA A 10 8.61 14.81 -3.94
CA ALA A 10 9.89 14.10 -3.99
C ALA A 10 10.03 13.12 -2.81
N ALA A 11 9.68 13.55 -1.57
CA ALA A 11 9.66 12.67 -0.40
C ALA A 11 8.70 11.49 -0.58
N GLN A 12 7.53 11.70 -1.20
CA GLN A 12 6.57 10.63 -1.55
C GLN A 12 7.17 9.65 -2.55
N GLY A 13 7.89 10.13 -3.55
CA GLY A 13 8.60 9.28 -4.52
C GLY A 13 9.63 8.37 -3.83
N LEU A 14 10.45 8.94 -2.94
CA LEU A 14 11.43 8.18 -2.17
C LEU A 14 10.78 7.23 -1.16
N PHE A 15 9.65 7.62 -0.56
CA PHE A 15 8.85 6.73 0.29
C PHE A 15 8.35 5.52 -0.49
N LEU A 16 7.81 5.73 -1.69
CA LEU A 16 7.33 4.62 -2.53
C LEU A 16 8.50 3.77 -3.05
N THR A 17 9.65 4.38 -3.38
CA THR A 17 10.89 3.65 -3.69
C THR A 17 11.23 2.66 -2.56
N ASN A 18 11.21 3.11 -1.30
CA ASN A 18 11.44 2.24 -0.15
C ASN A 18 10.43 1.09 -0.08
N ASN A 19 9.13 1.37 -0.22
CA ASN A 19 8.09 0.35 -0.16
C ASN A 19 8.25 -0.72 -1.24
N VAL A 20 8.48 -0.29 -2.48
CA VAL A 20 8.60 -1.21 -3.62
C VAL A 20 9.83 -2.09 -3.46
N VAL A 21 10.98 -1.54 -3.07
CA VAL A 21 12.19 -2.33 -2.79
C VAL A 21 11.91 -3.32 -1.65
N PHE A 22 11.31 -2.88 -0.54
CA PHE A 22 10.99 -3.78 0.59
C PHE A 22 10.15 -4.98 0.15
N ILE A 23 9.11 -4.75 -0.67
CA ILE A 23 8.24 -5.83 -1.14
C ILE A 23 8.99 -6.73 -2.11
N ALA A 24 9.75 -6.16 -3.04
CA ALA A 24 10.47 -6.91 -4.08
C ALA A 24 11.52 -7.86 -3.51
N ILE A 25 12.27 -7.44 -2.46
CA ILE A 25 13.40 -8.22 -1.98
C ILE A 25 13.12 -9.03 -0.71
N ASN A 26 12.23 -8.58 0.19
CA ASN A 26 12.06 -9.22 1.48
C ASN A 26 11.42 -10.62 1.41
N GLY A 27 10.64 -10.93 0.36
CA GLY A 27 10.17 -12.30 0.11
C GLY A 27 11.32 -13.22 -0.28
N LEU A 28 12.23 -12.76 -1.13
CA LEU A 28 13.38 -13.52 -1.63
C LEU A 28 14.45 -13.72 -0.55
N VAL A 29 14.83 -12.64 0.15
CA VAL A 29 15.77 -12.72 1.29
C VAL A 29 15.15 -13.53 2.41
N GLY A 30 13.84 -13.37 2.66
CA GLY A 30 13.11 -14.19 3.61
C GLY A 30 13.18 -15.67 3.25
N LEU A 31 12.99 -16.04 1.99
CA LEU A 31 13.09 -17.43 1.52
C LEU A 31 14.50 -18.00 1.73
N SER A 32 15.55 -17.22 1.43
CA SER A 32 16.94 -17.67 1.58
C SER A 32 17.37 -17.87 3.03
N LEU A 33 16.75 -17.18 3.99
CA LEU A 33 17.10 -17.22 5.41
C LEU A 33 16.11 -18.03 6.26
N ALA A 34 14.89 -18.27 5.76
CA ALA A 34 13.83 -18.89 6.56
C ALA A 34 14.16 -20.35 6.91
N PRO A 35 13.88 -20.78 8.15
CA PRO A 35 13.99 -22.19 8.53
C PRO A 35 13.05 -23.10 7.73
N LEU A 36 11.90 -22.57 7.30
CA LEU A 36 10.87 -23.28 6.54
C LEU A 36 10.38 -22.38 5.40
N GLY A 37 10.21 -22.92 4.18
CA GLY A 37 9.86 -22.16 2.97
C GLY A 37 8.59 -21.31 3.12
N TRP A 38 7.56 -21.79 3.80
CA TRP A 38 6.31 -21.06 4.03
C TRP A 38 6.47 -19.77 4.85
N MET A 39 7.60 -19.61 5.55
CA MET A 39 7.93 -18.40 6.31
C MET A 39 8.55 -17.29 5.43
N ALA A 40 8.77 -17.52 4.15
CA ALA A 40 9.49 -16.64 3.26
C ALA A 40 9.00 -15.18 3.29
N THR A 41 7.70 -14.96 3.40
CA THR A 41 7.09 -13.60 3.40
C THR A 41 6.79 -13.05 4.80
N LEU A 42 7.23 -13.71 5.89
CA LEU A 42 7.12 -13.14 7.23
C LEU A 42 7.81 -11.77 7.38
N PRO A 43 8.95 -11.47 6.74
CA PRO A 43 9.50 -10.10 6.75
C PRO A 43 8.57 -9.08 6.08
N VAL A 44 7.87 -9.45 4.98
CA VAL A 44 6.88 -8.57 4.33
C VAL A 44 5.68 -8.36 5.26
N MET A 45 5.17 -9.43 5.87
CA MET A 45 4.10 -9.36 6.88
C MET A 45 4.53 -8.49 8.07
N GLY A 46 5.77 -8.66 8.55
CA GLY A 46 6.34 -7.86 9.64
C GLY A 46 6.28 -6.36 9.37
N TYR A 47 6.61 -5.94 8.15
CA TYR A 47 6.52 -4.55 7.73
C TYR A 47 5.08 -3.99 7.79
N VAL A 48 4.10 -4.79 7.35
CA VAL A 48 2.67 -4.41 7.39
C VAL A 48 2.14 -4.34 8.82
N VAL A 49 2.43 -5.37 9.63
CA VAL A 49 2.04 -5.42 11.05
C VAL A 49 2.70 -4.29 11.84
N GLY A 50 3.98 -4.04 11.60
CA GLY A 50 4.71 -2.92 12.19
C GLY A 50 4.07 -1.58 11.85
N GLY A 51 3.61 -1.39 10.61
CA GLY A 51 2.86 -0.19 10.19
C GLY A 51 1.55 -0.01 10.96
N ALA A 52 0.76 -1.08 11.08
CA ALA A 52 -0.50 -1.08 11.83
C ALA A 52 -0.28 -0.72 13.30
N LEU A 53 0.66 -1.40 13.97
CA LEU A 53 1.01 -1.18 15.38
C LEU A 53 1.60 0.22 15.64
N SER A 54 2.29 0.77 14.66
CA SER A 54 2.93 2.10 14.77
C SER A 54 1.97 3.26 14.55
N THR A 55 0.78 3.04 13.99
CA THR A 55 -0.18 4.11 13.70
C THR A 55 -0.50 4.99 14.91
N PRO A 56 -0.82 4.46 16.12
CA PRO A 56 -1.05 5.28 17.29
C PRO A 56 0.23 5.99 17.79
N LEU A 57 1.41 5.38 17.60
CA LEU A 57 2.69 6.02 17.98
C LEU A 57 2.99 7.20 17.06
N VAL A 58 2.76 7.04 15.75
CA VAL A 58 2.88 8.12 14.76
C VAL A 58 1.94 9.28 15.08
N ALA A 59 0.68 8.99 15.41
CA ALA A 59 -0.28 10.01 15.82
C ALA A 59 0.19 10.79 17.07
N ARG A 60 0.76 10.10 18.07
CA ARG A 60 1.34 10.72 19.26
C ARG A 60 2.54 11.59 18.93
N THR A 61 3.48 11.11 18.12
CA THR A 61 4.66 11.90 17.72
C THR A 61 4.27 13.14 16.91
N GLN A 62 3.27 13.04 16.03
CA GLN A 62 2.75 14.19 15.28
C GLN A 62 2.06 15.21 16.18
N SER A 63 1.27 14.76 17.15
CA SER A 63 0.59 15.66 18.09
C SER A 63 1.54 16.32 19.08
N ALA A 64 2.65 15.66 19.43
CA ALA A 64 3.63 16.17 20.40
C ALA A 64 4.68 17.09 19.75
N PHE A 65 5.20 16.73 18.58
CA PHE A 65 6.36 17.37 17.97
C PHE A 65 6.06 18.04 16.62
N GLY A 66 4.84 17.88 16.09
CA GLY A 66 4.44 18.40 14.77
C GLY A 66 4.85 17.49 13.61
N ARG A 67 4.37 17.86 12.41
CA ARG A 67 4.53 17.06 11.19
C ARG A 67 5.99 16.82 10.81
N GLN A 68 6.80 17.89 10.76
CA GLN A 68 8.19 17.80 10.30
C GLN A 68 9.04 16.90 11.21
N ALA A 69 8.97 17.11 12.53
CA ALA A 69 9.73 16.29 13.47
C ALA A 69 9.28 14.83 13.46
N SER A 70 7.96 14.55 13.38
CA SER A 70 7.45 13.19 13.28
C SER A 70 7.93 12.51 12.00
N PHE A 71 7.96 13.19 10.86
CA PHE A 71 8.48 12.66 9.61
C PHE A 71 9.99 12.40 9.68
N GLN A 72 10.77 13.28 10.32
CA GLN A 72 12.20 13.04 10.56
C GLN A 72 12.44 11.82 11.47
N ILE A 73 11.65 11.65 12.52
CA ILE A 73 11.71 10.44 13.36
C ILE A 73 11.42 9.19 12.51
N GLY A 74 10.38 9.24 11.65
CA GLY A 74 10.06 8.14 10.73
C GLY A 74 11.22 7.79 9.81
N LEU A 75 11.90 8.79 9.27
CA LEU A 75 13.07 8.61 8.41
C LEU A 75 14.29 8.09 9.16
N ALA A 76 14.50 8.53 10.39
CA ALA A 76 15.57 7.99 11.26
C ALA A 76 15.30 6.49 11.57
N VAL A 77 14.04 6.10 11.80
CA VAL A 77 13.65 4.70 11.96
C VAL A 77 13.85 3.92 10.65
N ALA A 78 13.53 4.53 9.49
CA ALA A 78 13.79 3.91 8.17
C ALA A 78 15.28 3.64 7.97
N LEU A 79 16.15 4.61 8.29
CA LEU A 79 17.60 4.46 8.22
C LEU A 79 18.07 3.32 9.14
N GLY A 80 17.68 3.35 10.41
CA GLY A 80 18.07 2.33 11.40
C GLY A 80 17.58 0.93 11.00
N SER A 81 16.34 0.80 10.55
CA SER A 81 15.77 -0.48 10.12
C SER A 81 16.41 -1.02 8.83
N ALA A 82 16.77 -0.14 7.88
CA ALA A 82 17.51 -0.55 6.68
C ALA A 82 18.90 -1.11 7.03
N LEU A 83 19.61 -0.47 7.97
CA LEU A 83 20.89 -0.96 8.46
C LEU A 83 20.73 -2.29 9.24
N LEU A 84 19.67 -2.44 10.03
CA LEU A 84 19.36 -3.71 10.71
C LEU A 84 19.02 -4.83 9.70
N CYS A 85 18.28 -4.55 8.63
CA CYS A 85 18.03 -5.51 7.55
C CYS A 85 19.33 -5.91 6.84
N TYR A 86 20.23 -4.95 6.60
CA TYR A 86 21.58 -5.21 6.08
C TYR A 86 22.34 -6.19 7.00
N TRP A 87 22.40 -5.90 8.29
CA TRP A 87 23.07 -6.78 9.27
C TRP A 87 22.42 -8.15 9.36
N ALA A 88 21.08 -8.22 9.29
CA ALA A 88 20.35 -9.49 9.29
C ALA A 88 20.72 -10.35 8.09
N ALA A 89 20.82 -9.74 6.89
CA ALA A 89 21.23 -10.42 5.66
C ALA A 89 22.68 -10.91 5.77
N MET A 90 23.61 -10.06 6.21
CA MET A 90 25.03 -10.40 6.36
C MET A 90 25.25 -11.51 7.41
N ALA A 91 24.48 -11.49 8.50
CA ALA A 91 24.57 -12.49 9.58
C ALA A 91 23.77 -13.78 9.28
N GLY A 92 23.01 -13.84 8.18
CA GLY A 92 22.13 -14.97 7.89
C GLY A 92 21.01 -15.15 8.93
N ASN A 93 20.56 -14.07 9.59
CA ASN A 93 19.63 -14.15 10.72
C ASN A 93 18.21 -13.76 10.31
N PHE A 94 17.36 -14.77 10.09
CA PHE A 94 15.96 -14.60 9.69
C PHE A 94 15.14 -13.78 10.69
N TRP A 95 15.25 -14.08 11.99
CA TRP A 95 14.43 -13.39 13.00
C TRP A 95 14.84 -11.94 13.22
N LEU A 96 16.13 -11.64 13.05
CA LEU A 96 16.59 -10.25 13.03
C LEU A 96 16.00 -9.48 11.83
N LEU A 97 15.92 -10.13 10.66
CA LEU A 97 15.28 -9.55 9.47
C LEU A 97 13.79 -9.26 9.74
N VAL A 98 13.04 -10.21 10.28
CA VAL A 98 11.62 -10.01 10.63
C VAL A 98 11.47 -8.85 11.62
N THR A 99 12.29 -8.81 12.68
CA THR A 99 12.24 -7.72 13.67
C THR A 99 12.56 -6.36 13.03
N ALA A 100 13.58 -6.30 12.18
CA ALA A 100 13.96 -5.07 11.47
C ALA A 100 12.82 -4.56 10.57
N THR A 101 12.11 -5.46 9.90
CA THR A 101 10.97 -5.07 9.05
C THR A 101 9.76 -4.61 9.86
N VAL A 102 9.49 -5.19 11.04
CA VAL A 102 8.47 -4.68 11.97
C VAL A 102 8.79 -3.24 12.40
N ILE A 103 10.06 -2.97 12.75
CA ILE A 103 10.52 -1.61 13.10
C ILE A 103 10.33 -0.65 11.92
N ALA A 104 10.68 -1.09 10.69
CA ALA A 104 10.50 -0.31 9.46
C ALA A 104 9.05 0.10 9.22
N GLY A 105 8.09 -0.66 9.74
CA GLY A 105 6.66 -0.35 9.67
C GLY A 105 6.30 1.03 10.25
N TYR A 106 7.06 1.54 11.23
CA TYR A 106 6.86 2.91 11.75
C TYR A 106 7.03 3.96 10.64
N TYR A 107 8.04 3.80 9.77
CA TYR A 107 8.22 4.67 8.61
C TYR A 107 7.08 4.51 7.60
N SER A 108 6.61 3.29 7.38
CA SER A 108 5.46 3.02 6.52
C SER A 108 4.22 3.80 6.98
N ALA A 109 3.89 3.73 8.28
CA ALA A 109 2.77 4.47 8.85
C ALA A 109 2.93 6.00 8.72
N ASN A 110 4.14 6.51 8.90
CA ASN A 110 4.45 7.93 8.74
C ASN A 110 4.31 8.41 7.29
N GLY A 111 4.88 7.67 6.33
CA GLY A 111 4.88 8.04 4.92
C GLY A 111 3.48 8.07 4.31
N GLN A 112 2.55 7.22 4.80
CA GLN A 112 1.14 7.28 4.41
C GLN A 112 0.48 8.62 4.71
N LEU A 113 1.05 9.44 5.57
CA LEU A 113 0.52 10.74 5.96
C LEU A 113 1.01 11.91 5.07
N TYR A 114 1.96 11.69 4.16
CA TYR A 114 2.44 12.73 3.25
C TYR A 114 1.32 13.33 2.40
N ARG A 115 0.37 12.52 1.94
CA ARG A 115 -0.80 12.99 1.20
C ARG A 115 -1.70 13.94 1.99
N PHE A 116 -1.84 13.72 3.30
CA PHE A 116 -2.60 14.62 4.17
C PHE A 116 -1.84 15.90 4.46
N ALA A 117 -0.52 15.79 4.64
CA ALA A 117 0.36 16.95 4.77
C ALA A 117 0.33 17.84 3.52
N ALA A 118 0.17 17.26 2.32
CA ALA A 118 -0.02 18.02 1.08
C ALA A 118 -1.25 18.93 1.12
N ALA A 119 -2.37 18.44 1.66
CA ALA A 119 -3.60 19.21 1.80
C ALA A 119 -3.43 20.38 2.81
N GLU A 120 -2.64 20.18 3.86
CA GLU A 120 -2.33 21.21 4.87
C GLU A 120 -1.39 22.31 4.34
N LEU A 121 -0.52 21.98 3.39
CA LEU A 121 0.42 22.90 2.74
C LEU A 121 -0.20 23.71 1.61
N SER A 122 -1.47 23.50 1.27
CA SER A 122 -2.16 24.14 0.16
C SER A 122 -3.35 24.97 0.62
N LEU A 123 -3.71 25.98 -0.20
CA LEU A 123 -4.96 26.71 -0.02
C LEU A 123 -6.16 25.76 -0.18
N PRO A 124 -7.29 26.02 0.49
CA PRO A 124 -8.48 25.17 0.42
C PRO A 124 -8.91 24.80 -1.00
N GLU A 125 -8.84 25.74 -1.94
CA GLU A 125 -9.22 25.59 -3.34
C GLU A 125 -8.29 24.65 -4.14
N PHE A 126 -7.07 24.42 -3.66
CA PHE A 126 -6.04 23.63 -4.32
C PHE A 126 -5.71 22.32 -3.61
N ARG A 127 -6.40 21.97 -2.54
CA ARG A 127 -6.12 20.78 -1.72
C ARG A 127 -6.10 19.48 -2.53
N GLU A 128 -7.09 19.28 -3.39
CA GLU A 128 -7.18 18.08 -4.23
C GLU A 128 -6.02 17.99 -5.22
N LYS A 129 -5.65 19.11 -5.84
CA LYS A 129 -4.50 19.18 -6.74
C LYS A 129 -3.18 18.93 -6.01
N ALA A 130 -3.04 19.43 -4.79
CA ALA A 130 -1.85 19.21 -3.97
C ALA A 130 -1.69 17.74 -3.57
N VAL A 131 -2.77 17.09 -3.15
CA VAL A 131 -2.78 15.66 -2.85
C VAL A 131 -2.43 14.85 -4.10
N SER A 132 -3.05 15.17 -5.24
CA SER A 132 -2.77 14.49 -6.53
C SER A 132 -1.32 14.65 -6.96
N LEU A 133 -0.73 15.85 -6.80
CA LEU A 133 0.68 16.09 -7.13
C LEU A 133 1.61 15.25 -6.27
N VAL A 134 1.36 15.19 -4.96
CA VAL A 134 2.20 14.39 -4.04
C VAL A 134 2.06 12.91 -4.35
N LEU A 135 0.85 12.42 -4.61
CA LEU A 135 0.65 11.02 -5.02
C LEU A 135 1.32 10.72 -6.37
N ALA A 136 1.32 11.68 -7.32
CA ALA A 136 2.04 11.54 -8.59
C ALA A 136 3.56 11.39 -8.40
N GLY A 137 4.12 11.98 -7.33
CA GLY A 137 5.51 11.70 -6.94
C GLY A 137 5.79 10.22 -6.74
N GLY A 138 4.77 9.44 -6.34
CA GLY A 138 4.87 7.99 -6.22
C GLY A 138 5.23 7.26 -7.51
N LEU A 139 4.90 7.80 -8.70
CA LEU A 139 5.32 7.21 -9.98
C LEU A 139 6.85 7.21 -10.15
N VAL A 140 7.52 8.21 -9.57
CA VAL A 140 8.99 8.20 -9.54
C VAL A 140 9.49 6.99 -8.73
N GLY A 141 8.86 6.69 -7.60
CA GLY A 141 9.17 5.52 -6.80
C GLY A 141 8.85 4.19 -7.49
N ALA A 142 7.82 4.17 -8.35
CA ALA A 142 7.48 2.99 -9.16
C ALA A 142 8.64 2.56 -10.07
N VAL A 143 9.33 3.54 -10.67
CA VAL A 143 10.49 3.29 -11.56
C VAL A 143 11.77 3.13 -10.75
N LEU A 144 12.04 4.03 -9.80
CA LEU A 144 13.28 4.01 -9.02
C LEU A 144 13.40 2.76 -8.14
N GLY A 145 12.30 2.28 -7.53
CA GLY A 145 12.34 1.15 -6.59
C GLY A 145 12.90 -0.13 -7.22
N PRO A 146 12.23 -0.71 -8.22
CA PRO A 146 12.67 -1.94 -8.85
C PRO A 146 14.08 -1.82 -9.47
N ASN A 147 14.35 -0.70 -10.15
CA ASN A 147 15.66 -0.44 -10.75
C ASN A 147 16.79 -0.32 -9.71
N LEU A 148 16.50 0.30 -8.55
CA LEU A 148 17.46 0.40 -7.45
C LEU A 148 17.75 -1.00 -6.88
N ALA A 149 16.70 -1.79 -6.61
CA ALA A 149 16.85 -3.15 -6.12
C ALA A 149 17.66 -4.02 -7.09
N SER A 150 17.35 -3.96 -8.40
CA SER A 150 18.05 -4.71 -9.43
C SER A 150 19.54 -4.35 -9.50
N ARG A 151 19.89 -3.06 -9.56
CA ARG A 151 21.27 -2.59 -9.69
C ARG A 151 22.12 -2.82 -8.44
N THR A 152 21.51 -2.94 -7.27
CA THR A 152 22.22 -3.05 -5.99
C THR A 152 22.17 -4.46 -5.38
N ARG A 153 21.41 -5.39 -5.96
CA ARG A 153 21.25 -6.76 -5.45
C ARG A 153 22.55 -7.52 -5.30
N ASN A 154 23.47 -7.36 -6.26
CA ASN A 154 24.74 -8.06 -6.33
C ASN A 154 25.94 -7.11 -6.06
N LEU A 155 25.71 -5.95 -5.44
CA LEU A 155 26.77 -4.99 -5.13
C LEU A 155 27.74 -5.50 -4.07
N LEU A 156 27.29 -6.43 -3.24
CA LEU A 156 28.05 -7.08 -2.17
C LEU A 156 28.00 -8.61 -2.36
N GLU A 157 28.86 -9.33 -1.67
CA GLU A 157 28.92 -10.81 -1.71
C GLU A 157 27.61 -11.47 -1.30
N VAL A 158 26.91 -10.89 -0.30
CA VAL A 158 25.60 -11.37 0.12
C VAL A 158 24.53 -10.73 -0.76
N PRO A 159 23.74 -11.53 -1.49
CA PRO A 159 22.66 -11.01 -2.34
C PRO A 159 21.70 -10.11 -1.57
N PHE A 160 21.30 -9.00 -2.22
CA PHE A 160 20.39 -7.97 -1.68
C PHE A 160 20.91 -7.17 -0.46
N ALA A 161 22.08 -7.47 0.12
CA ALA A 161 22.65 -6.65 1.20
C ALA A 161 22.90 -5.22 0.71
N GLY A 162 23.38 -5.04 -0.55
CA GLY A 162 23.54 -3.73 -1.20
C GLY A 162 22.21 -2.99 -1.37
N ALA A 163 21.12 -3.70 -1.60
CA ALA A 163 19.78 -3.08 -1.70
C ALA A 163 19.34 -2.45 -0.37
N TYR A 164 19.60 -3.09 0.77
CA TYR A 164 19.31 -2.47 2.07
C TYR A 164 20.18 -1.24 2.34
N LEU A 165 21.46 -1.25 1.97
CA LEU A 165 22.30 -0.05 2.06
C LEU A 165 21.81 1.09 1.15
N SER A 166 21.30 0.76 -0.04
CA SER A 166 20.70 1.77 -0.91
C SER A 166 19.44 2.39 -0.29
N LEU A 167 18.64 1.61 0.46
CA LEU A 167 17.50 2.14 1.21
C LEU A 167 17.95 3.05 2.37
N ALA A 168 19.06 2.76 3.03
CA ALA A 168 19.65 3.65 4.01
C ALA A 168 20.03 5.01 3.37
N LEU A 169 20.61 4.98 2.16
CA LEU A 169 20.91 6.20 1.40
C LEU A 169 19.61 6.95 1.01
N VAL A 170 18.58 6.24 0.54
CA VAL A 170 17.27 6.83 0.23
C VAL A 170 16.68 7.52 1.48
N ALA A 171 16.81 6.91 2.65
CA ALA A 171 16.35 7.52 3.91
C ALA A 171 17.14 8.80 4.23
N LEU A 172 18.46 8.82 4.07
CA LEU A 172 19.31 10.02 4.27
C LEU A 172 18.93 11.15 3.31
N VAL A 173 18.75 10.84 2.02
CA VAL A 173 18.29 11.83 1.02
C VAL A 173 16.91 12.38 1.40
N SER A 174 16.00 11.50 1.82
CA SER A 174 14.66 11.91 2.29
C SER A 174 14.74 12.80 3.53
N MET A 175 15.62 12.49 4.49
CA MET A 175 15.86 13.34 5.66
C MET A 175 16.36 14.72 5.25
N ALA A 176 17.31 14.79 4.30
CA ALA A 176 17.81 16.07 3.78
C ALA A 176 16.69 16.89 3.12
N ILE A 177 15.83 16.26 2.30
CA ILE A 177 14.66 16.92 1.69
C ILE A 177 13.70 17.41 2.77
N MET A 178 13.43 16.59 3.79
CA MET A 178 12.50 16.92 4.88
C MET A 178 12.97 18.12 5.73
N THR A 179 14.28 18.40 5.83
CA THR A 179 14.77 19.57 6.56
C THR A 179 14.34 20.90 5.93
N PHE A 180 14.11 20.91 4.61
CA PHE A 180 13.69 22.10 3.86
C PHE A 180 12.18 22.31 3.85
N LEU A 181 11.39 21.33 4.30
CA LEU A 181 9.93 21.42 4.41
C LEU A 181 9.55 22.24 5.64
N ARG A 182 8.59 23.13 5.46
CA ARG A 182 8.01 23.93 6.57
C ARG A 182 6.53 23.67 6.62
N PHE A 183 6.05 23.21 7.77
CA PHE A 183 4.63 22.97 8.03
C PHE A 183 4.04 24.08 8.89
N PRO A 184 2.73 24.37 8.73
CA PRO A 184 2.03 25.27 9.64
C PRO A 184 2.08 24.73 11.08
N PRO A 185 2.04 25.60 12.09
CA PRO A 185 1.93 25.18 13.48
C PRO A 185 0.65 24.36 13.68
N LEU A 186 0.69 23.43 14.64
CA LEU A 186 -0.48 22.61 14.99
C LEU A 186 -1.63 23.54 15.45
N PRO A 187 -2.86 23.35 14.92
CA PRO A 187 -4.01 24.09 15.41
C PRO A 187 -4.24 23.74 16.90
N PRO A 188 -4.67 24.71 17.73
CA PRO A 188 -5.03 24.45 19.11
C PRO A 188 -6.12 23.35 19.18
N LYS A 189 -6.00 22.39 20.10
CA LYS A 189 -7.05 21.42 20.34
C LYS A 189 -8.33 22.16 20.78
N GLN A 190 -9.38 22.12 19.95
CA GLN A 190 -10.68 22.62 20.34
C GLN A 190 -11.28 21.65 21.38
N ALA A 191 -11.37 22.10 22.62
CA ALA A 191 -12.14 21.41 23.64
C ALA A 191 -13.64 21.58 23.33
N GLY A 192 -14.38 20.46 23.23
CA GLY A 192 -15.85 20.50 23.06
C GLY A 192 -16.38 20.27 21.64
N ALA A 193 -15.58 19.76 20.70
CA ALA A 193 -16.10 19.36 19.40
C ALA A 193 -17.20 18.27 19.54
N PRO A 194 -18.28 18.32 18.70
CA PRO A 194 -19.33 17.31 18.72
C PRO A 194 -18.75 15.91 18.57
N THR A 195 -19.22 14.96 19.39
CA THR A 195 -18.69 13.59 19.37
C THR A 195 -19.25 12.71 18.26
N GLY A 196 -20.23 13.19 17.49
CA GLY A 196 -20.88 12.43 16.41
C GLY A 196 -21.47 11.06 16.84
N ARG A 197 -21.97 10.26 15.89
CA ARG A 197 -22.59 8.94 16.15
C ARG A 197 -21.55 7.92 16.66
N PRO A 198 -21.91 6.97 17.54
CA PRO A 198 -21.01 5.87 17.93
C PRO A 198 -20.48 5.10 16.72
N LEU A 199 -19.22 4.66 16.79
CA LEU A 199 -18.59 3.90 15.69
C LEU A 199 -19.38 2.63 15.33
N SER A 200 -19.96 1.96 16.33
CA SER A 200 -20.81 0.77 16.13
C SER A 200 -22.04 1.03 15.25
N VAL A 201 -22.59 2.24 15.29
CA VAL A 201 -23.72 2.65 14.42
C VAL A 201 -23.22 2.88 12.99
N ILE A 202 -22.06 3.54 12.83
CA ILE A 202 -21.46 3.80 11.54
C ILE A 202 -21.09 2.48 10.83
N MET A 203 -20.49 1.54 11.55
CA MET A 203 -20.05 0.25 11.02
C MET A 203 -21.20 -0.66 10.55
N ARG A 204 -22.41 -0.44 11.01
CA ARG A 204 -23.61 -1.20 10.57
C ARG A 204 -24.21 -0.68 9.26
N GLN A 205 -23.78 0.47 8.77
CA GLN A 205 -24.31 1.04 7.53
C GLN A 205 -23.86 0.20 6.33
N PRO A 206 -24.77 -0.15 5.39
CA PRO A 206 -24.41 -0.87 4.17
C PRO A 206 -23.27 -0.21 3.39
N VAL A 207 -23.25 1.12 3.34
CA VAL A 207 -22.20 1.91 2.69
C VAL A 207 -20.84 1.70 3.34
N PHE A 208 -20.78 1.71 4.69
CA PHE A 208 -19.53 1.46 5.41
C PHE A 208 -19.03 0.03 5.15
N ILE A 209 -19.93 -0.96 5.25
CA ILE A 209 -19.57 -2.38 5.04
C ILE A 209 -18.98 -2.58 3.66
N VAL A 210 -19.65 -2.08 2.61
CA VAL A 210 -19.21 -2.28 1.23
C VAL A 210 -17.92 -1.49 0.91
N ALA A 211 -17.83 -0.25 1.40
CA ALA A 211 -16.60 0.54 1.25
C ALA A 211 -15.40 -0.13 1.94
N THR A 212 -15.60 -0.64 3.15
CA THR A 212 -14.55 -1.34 3.92
C THR A 212 -14.18 -2.67 3.26
N ALA A 213 -15.16 -3.48 2.85
CA ALA A 213 -14.92 -4.74 2.15
C ALA A 213 -14.15 -4.50 0.83
N GLY A 214 -14.59 -3.54 0.00
CA GLY A 214 -13.91 -3.20 -1.25
C GLY A 214 -12.48 -2.73 -1.03
N ALA A 215 -12.22 -1.90 -0.02
CA ALA A 215 -10.88 -1.46 0.33
C ALA A 215 -10.01 -2.62 0.85
N ALA A 216 -10.50 -3.37 1.84
CA ALA A 216 -9.71 -4.41 2.51
C ALA A 216 -9.47 -5.62 1.61
N LEU A 217 -10.53 -6.16 0.98
CA LEU A 217 -10.40 -7.34 0.12
C LEU A 217 -9.67 -7.00 -1.20
N GLY A 218 -9.96 -5.83 -1.80
CA GLY A 218 -9.23 -5.36 -2.99
C GLY A 218 -7.74 -5.16 -2.72
N TYR A 219 -7.39 -4.56 -1.57
CA TYR A 219 -5.99 -4.43 -1.16
C TYR A 219 -5.37 -5.79 -0.83
N GLY A 220 -6.15 -6.67 -0.20
CA GLY A 220 -5.71 -8.02 0.14
C GLY A 220 -5.34 -8.85 -1.08
N VAL A 221 -6.18 -8.86 -2.12
CA VAL A 221 -5.89 -9.56 -3.39
C VAL A 221 -4.63 -8.99 -4.04
N MET A 222 -4.54 -7.67 -4.14
CA MET A 222 -3.37 -7.02 -4.70
C MET A 222 -2.09 -7.40 -3.93
N ASN A 223 -2.11 -7.30 -2.62
CA ASN A 223 -0.96 -7.61 -1.77
C ASN A 223 -0.57 -9.10 -1.82
N LEU A 224 -1.57 -10.00 -1.86
CA LEU A 224 -1.36 -11.45 -1.99
C LEU A 224 -0.56 -11.80 -3.24
N LEU A 225 -1.00 -11.30 -4.40
CA LEU A 225 -0.40 -11.62 -5.69
C LEU A 225 0.92 -10.87 -5.90
N MET A 226 0.98 -9.58 -5.55
CA MET A 226 2.20 -8.78 -5.69
C MET A 226 3.36 -9.33 -4.84
N ALA A 227 3.11 -9.66 -3.57
CA ALA A 227 4.17 -10.15 -2.68
C ALA A 227 4.68 -11.55 -3.06
N ALA A 228 3.83 -12.38 -3.67
CA ALA A 228 4.20 -13.71 -4.16
C ALA A 228 4.93 -13.69 -5.51
N THR A 229 4.74 -12.63 -6.31
CA THR A 229 5.25 -12.58 -7.70
C THR A 229 6.75 -12.80 -7.82
N PRO A 230 7.64 -12.14 -7.04
CA PRO A 230 9.08 -12.38 -7.14
C PRO A 230 9.45 -13.85 -6.84
N LEU A 231 8.79 -14.46 -5.85
CA LEU A 231 9.00 -15.87 -5.50
C LEU A 231 8.52 -16.81 -6.61
N ALA A 232 7.31 -16.56 -7.14
CA ALA A 232 6.75 -17.35 -8.22
C ALA A 232 7.62 -17.28 -9.48
N MET A 233 8.10 -16.09 -9.86
CA MET A 233 8.96 -15.90 -11.01
C MET A 233 10.31 -16.58 -10.82
N GLN A 234 10.90 -16.53 -9.63
CA GLN A 234 12.14 -17.26 -9.30
C GLN A 234 11.96 -18.78 -9.48
N VAL A 235 10.84 -19.34 -9.00
CA VAL A 235 10.53 -20.78 -9.18
C VAL A 235 10.37 -21.12 -10.66
N CYS A 236 9.85 -20.21 -11.50
CA CYS A 236 9.75 -20.37 -12.95
C CYS A 236 11.08 -20.15 -13.68
N GLY A 237 12.17 -19.84 -12.99
CA GLY A 237 13.52 -19.66 -13.57
C GLY A 237 13.79 -18.25 -14.13
N PHE A 238 12.94 -17.27 -13.83
CA PHE A 238 13.18 -15.88 -14.22
C PHE A 238 14.24 -15.21 -13.34
N GLU A 239 15.00 -14.31 -13.95
CA GLU A 239 15.94 -13.45 -13.24
C GLU A 239 15.20 -12.39 -12.41
N PHE A 240 15.88 -11.84 -11.39
CA PHE A 240 15.29 -10.80 -10.56
C PHE A 240 14.91 -9.54 -11.38
N ASP A 241 15.64 -9.25 -12.46
CA ASP A 241 15.37 -8.09 -13.32
C ASP A 241 14.03 -8.19 -14.03
N ASP A 242 13.62 -9.41 -14.41
CA ASP A 242 12.27 -9.65 -14.95
C ASP A 242 11.20 -9.41 -13.89
N ALA A 243 11.42 -9.87 -12.66
CA ALA A 243 10.50 -9.63 -11.56
C ALA A 243 10.44 -8.13 -11.19
N ALA A 244 11.56 -7.44 -11.22
CA ALA A 244 11.64 -5.99 -11.01
C ALA A 244 10.84 -5.23 -12.07
N LEU A 245 10.95 -5.62 -13.35
CA LEU A 245 10.19 -5.04 -14.46
C LEU A 245 8.67 -5.27 -14.28
N VAL A 246 8.26 -6.48 -13.87
CA VAL A 246 6.85 -6.81 -13.61
C VAL A 246 6.30 -5.94 -12.47
N LEU A 247 7.06 -5.78 -11.38
CA LEU A 247 6.65 -4.93 -10.26
C LEU A 247 6.62 -3.45 -10.64
N GLU A 248 7.56 -2.97 -11.48
CA GLU A 248 7.55 -1.59 -11.99
C GLU A 248 6.23 -1.28 -12.71
N TRP A 249 5.85 -2.12 -13.68
CA TRP A 249 4.60 -1.95 -14.41
C TRP A 249 3.36 -2.13 -13.53
N HIS A 250 3.41 -3.04 -12.55
CA HIS A 250 2.35 -3.18 -11.57
C HIS A 250 2.13 -1.87 -10.79
N VAL A 251 3.20 -1.28 -10.25
CA VAL A 251 3.09 -0.05 -9.46
C VAL A 251 2.68 1.14 -10.34
N ILE A 252 3.14 1.20 -11.61
CA ILE A 252 2.62 2.17 -12.58
C ILE A 252 1.10 1.98 -12.74
N GLY A 253 0.63 0.74 -12.89
CA GLY A 253 -0.80 0.40 -12.95
C GLY A 253 -1.58 0.83 -11.70
N MET A 254 -0.96 0.77 -10.51
CA MET A 254 -1.58 1.23 -9.26
C MET A 254 -1.78 2.75 -9.21
N PHE A 255 -0.84 3.54 -9.70
CA PHE A 255 -0.83 4.99 -9.46
C PHE A 255 -1.20 5.83 -10.70
N ALA A 256 -0.84 5.41 -11.90
CA ALA A 256 -1.12 6.17 -13.12
C ALA A 256 -2.64 6.38 -13.38
N PRO A 257 -3.52 5.39 -13.18
CA PRO A 257 -4.96 5.60 -13.35
C PRO A 257 -5.54 6.64 -12.38
N GLY A 258 -4.90 6.88 -11.24
CA GLY A 258 -5.34 7.87 -10.25
C GLY A 258 -5.58 9.27 -10.82
N PHE A 259 -4.90 9.64 -11.91
CA PHE A 259 -5.13 10.93 -12.59
C PHE A 259 -6.51 11.05 -13.23
N PHE A 260 -7.13 9.95 -13.61
CA PHE A 260 -8.44 9.97 -14.29
C PHE A 260 -9.53 9.17 -13.57
N THR A 261 -9.21 8.30 -12.61
CA THR A 261 -10.20 7.50 -11.87
C THR A 261 -11.27 8.36 -11.22
N GLY A 262 -10.90 9.51 -10.65
CA GLY A 262 -11.88 10.46 -10.09
C GLY A 262 -12.86 11.00 -11.11
N HIS A 263 -12.41 11.29 -12.34
CA HIS A 263 -13.28 11.72 -13.44
C HIS A 263 -14.22 10.61 -13.90
N LEU A 264 -13.72 9.35 -13.94
CA LEU A 264 -14.54 8.19 -14.26
C LEU A 264 -15.64 7.97 -13.21
N ILE A 265 -15.29 8.07 -11.93
CA ILE A 265 -16.25 7.96 -10.82
C ILE A 265 -17.32 9.03 -10.90
N LYS A 266 -16.93 10.28 -11.20
CA LYS A 266 -17.88 11.40 -11.38
C LYS A 266 -18.83 11.18 -12.57
N ARG A 267 -18.32 10.58 -13.66
CA ARG A 267 -19.10 10.37 -14.90
C ARG A 267 -20.01 9.15 -14.83
N PHE A 268 -19.53 8.04 -14.32
CA PHE A 268 -20.19 6.74 -14.39
C PHE A 268 -20.73 6.25 -13.03
N GLY A 269 -20.38 6.92 -11.92
CA GLY A 269 -20.71 6.49 -10.57
C GLY A 269 -19.65 5.61 -9.94
N VAL A 270 -19.66 5.54 -8.61
CA VAL A 270 -18.64 4.84 -7.84
C VAL A 270 -18.76 3.31 -7.95
N LEU A 271 -19.97 2.75 -7.87
CA LEU A 271 -20.17 1.29 -7.90
C LEU A 271 -19.79 0.65 -9.25
N PRO A 272 -20.16 1.22 -10.43
CA PRO A 272 -19.70 0.70 -11.71
C PRO A 272 -18.18 0.69 -11.85
N ILE A 273 -17.49 1.75 -11.42
CA ILE A 273 -16.02 1.82 -11.49
C ILE A 273 -15.38 0.77 -10.58
N MET A 274 -15.90 0.57 -9.37
CA MET A 274 -15.46 -0.54 -8.50
C MET A 274 -15.72 -1.91 -9.16
N GLY A 275 -16.86 -2.08 -9.83
CA GLY A 275 -17.18 -3.29 -10.59
C GLY A 275 -16.17 -3.56 -11.71
N VAL A 276 -15.76 -2.54 -12.46
CA VAL A 276 -14.66 -2.64 -13.45
C VAL A 276 -13.36 -3.05 -12.76
N GLY A 277 -13.05 -2.51 -11.57
CA GLY A 277 -11.89 -2.91 -10.78
C GLY A 277 -11.90 -4.40 -10.43
N VAL A 278 -13.05 -4.95 -10.01
CA VAL A 278 -13.21 -6.40 -9.78
C VAL A 278 -12.98 -7.18 -11.07
N ALA A 279 -13.59 -6.76 -12.20
CA ALA A 279 -13.47 -7.44 -13.48
C ALA A 279 -12.00 -7.47 -13.97
N LEU A 280 -11.24 -6.39 -13.80
CA LEU A 280 -9.81 -6.33 -14.11
C LEU A 280 -8.99 -7.29 -13.25
N ASN A 281 -9.30 -7.42 -11.96
CA ASN A 281 -8.63 -8.37 -11.07
C ASN A 281 -8.98 -9.82 -11.41
N VAL A 282 -10.22 -10.12 -11.82
CA VAL A 282 -10.59 -11.44 -12.34
C VAL A 282 -9.85 -11.75 -13.64
N LEU A 283 -9.74 -10.77 -14.54
CA LEU A 283 -8.96 -10.90 -15.78
C LEU A 283 -7.46 -11.12 -15.48
N CYS A 284 -6.91 -10.43 -14.49
CA CYS A 284 -5.56 -10.71 -13.98
C CYS A 284 -5.40 -12.18 -13.62
N VAL A 285 -6.31 -12.73 -12.82
CA VAL A 285 -6.28 -14.15 -12.42
C VAL A 285 -6.38 -15.07 -13.64
N ALA A 286 -7.27 -14.78 -14.58
CA ALA A 286 -7.42 -15.58 -15.80
C ALA A 286 -6.12 -15.62 -16.63
N ILE A 287 -5.45 -14.46 -16.79
CA ILE A 287 -4.16 -14.37 -17.48
C ILE A 287 -3.06 -15.10 -16.71
N ALA A 288 -2.99 -14.92 -15.38
CA ALA A 288 -2.01 -15.57 -14.54
C ALA A 288 -2.15 -17.13 -14.53
N LEU A 289 -3.35 -17.64 -14.77
CA LEU A 289 -3.62 -19.08 -14.90
C LEU A 289 -3.41 -19.61 -16.32
N SER A 290 -3.33 -18.74 -17.33
CA SER A 290 -3.14 -19.16 -18.73
C SER A 290 -1.70 -19.56 -19.05
N GLY A 291 -0.73 -19.28 -18.16
CA GLY A 291 0.66 -19.65 -18.32
C GLY A 291 1.60 -18.87 -17.42
N VAL A 292 2.90 -19.13 -17.60
CA VAL A 292 3.96 -18.58 -16.74
C VAL A 292 5.07 -17.87 -17.53
N ASN A 293 4.74 -17.30 -18.69
CA ASN A 293 5.70 -16.50 -19.45
C ASN A 293 5.79 -15.07 -18.87
N LEU A 294 6.87 -14.34 -19.17
CA LEU A 294 7.09 -12.96 -18.73
C LEU A 294 5.92 -12.03 -19.11
N GLN A 295 5.37 -12.15 -20.32
CA GLN A 295 4.24 -11.33 -20.77
C GLN A 295 2.97 -11.56 -19.92
N GLN A 296 2.71 -12.80 -19.51
CA GLN A 296 1.58 -13.15 -18.66
C GLN A 296 1.74 -12.52 -17.26
N PHE A 297 2.92 -12.60 -16.65
CA PHE A 297 3.21 -11.90 -15.41
C PHE A 297 3.05 -10.38 -15.56
N LEU A 298 3.62 -9.78 -16.62
CA LEU A 298 3.53 -8.34 -16.88
C LEU A 298 2.08 -7.87 -17.02
N ILE A 299 1.30 -8.51 -17.88
CA ILE A 299 -0.09 -8.10 -18.14
C ILE A 299 -0.96 -8.35 -16.92
N ALA A 300 -0.82 -9.53 -16.29
CA ALA A 300 -1.59 -9.87 -15.09
C ALA A 300 -1.34 -8.85 -13.96
N LEU A 301 -0.09 -8.56 -13.63
CA LEU A 301 0.26 -7.67 -12.54
C LEU A 301 -0.08 -6.20 -12.87
N PHE A 302 0.05 -5.77 -14.13
CA PHE A 302 -0.41 -4.45 -14.55
C PHE A 302 -1.92 -4.28 -14.34
N LEU A 303 -2.72 -5.26 -14.78
CA LEU A 303 -4.18 -5.26 -14.60
C LEU A 303 -4.57 -5.33 -13.12
N LEU A 304 -3.83 -6.08 -12.32
CA LEU A 304 -3.98 -6.11 -10.86
C LEU A 304 -3.81 -4.70 -10.25
N GLY A 305 -2.79 -3.96 -10.70
CA GLY A 305 -2.55 -2.59 -10.27
C GLY A 305 -3.71 -1.65 -10.62
N VAL A 306 -4.16 -1.66 -11.87
CA VAL A 306 -5.29 -0.85 -12.35
C VAL A 306 -6.58 -1.21 -11.60
N GLY A 307 -6.86 -2.51 -11.47
CA GLY A 307 -8.03 -3.02 -10.74
C GLY A 307 -8.02 -2.61 -9.27
N TRP A 308 -6.86 -2.68 -8.63
CA TRP A 308 -6.69 -2.16 -7.26
C TRP A 308 -6.96 -0.66 -7.18
N ASN A 309 -6.45 0.14 -8.12
CA ASN A 309 -6.69 1.58 -8.12
C ASN A 309 -8.19 1.91 -8.16
N PHE A 310 -8.95 1.24 -9.02
CA PHE A 310 -10.39 1.47 -9.15
C PHE A 310 -11.15 1.03 -7.90
N LEU A 311 -10.80 -0.11 -7.32
CA LEU A 311 -11.39 -0.59 -6.07
C LEU A 311 -11.05 0.31 -4.89
N PHE A 312 -9.78 0.65 -4.70
CA PHE A 312 -9.32 1.41 -3.55
C PHE A 312 -9.79 2.87 -3.58
N THR A 313 -9.68 3.52 -4.74
CA THR A 313 -10.18 4.90 -4.94
C THR A 313 -11.69 4.94 -4.85
N GLY A 314 -12.39 3.98 -5.46
CA GLY A 314 -13.84 3.85 -5.36
C GLY A 314 -14.30 3.63 -3.93
N SER A 315 -13.67 2.72 -3.20
CA SER A 315 -13.97 2.46 -1.78
C SER A 315 -13.74 3.68 -0.91
N THR A 316 -12.65 4.42 -1.14
CA THR A 316 -12.36 5.67 -0.45
C THR A 316 -13.46 6.70 -0.70
N THR A 317 -13.86 6.89 -1.96
CA THR A 317 -14.95 7.79 -2.34
C THR A 317 -16.29 7.36 -1.74
N LEU A 318 -16.59 6.06 -1.79
CA LEU A 318 -17.82 5.50 -1.22
C LEU A 318 -17.88 5.72 0.29
N SER A 319 -16.77 5.56 0.99
CA SER A 319 -16.69 5.70 2.45
C SER A 319 -17.07 7.11 2.94
N LEU A 320 -16.84 8.15 2.13
CA LEU A 320 -17.21 9.52 2.47
C LEU A 320 -18.72 9.71 2.70
N GLN A 321 -19.54 8.80 2.20
CA GLN A 321 -21.01 8.82 2.38
C GLN A 321 -21.45 8.16 3.70
N ALA A 322 -20.54 7.50 4.43
CA ALA A 322 -20.85 6.77 5.65
C ALA A 322 -20.77 7.63 6.92
N TYR A 323 -20.07 8.77 6.88
CA TYR A 323 -19.74 9.55 8.07
C TYR A 323 -19.80 11.06 7.86
N ALA A 324 -20.10 11.79 8.93
CA ALA A 324 -20.04 13.24 9.00
C ALA A 324 -18.59 13.71 9.28
N PRO A 325 -18.25 15.00 9.04
CA PRO A 325 -16.90 15.52 9.25
C PRO A 325 -16.31 15.25 10.64
N GLU A 326 -17.10 15.34 11.69
CA GLU A 326 -16.73 15.08 13.09
C GLU A 326 -16.48 13.59 13.39
N GLU A 327 -16.95 12.68 12.54
CA GLU A 327 -16.82 11.22 12.67
C GLU A 327 -15.64 10.67 11.84
N LYS A 328 -15.00 11.52 11.02
CA LYS A 328 -14.02 11.16 10.00
C LYS A 328 -12.89 10.31 10.56
N ASP A 329 -12.20 10.78 11.60
CA ASP A 329 -10.95 10.18 12.05
C ASP A 329 -11.17 8.75 12.57
N ARG A 330 -12.22 8.53 13.40
CA ARG A 330 -12.54 7.20 13.92
C ARG A 330 -13.04 6.24 12.86
N THR A 331 -13.78 6.75 11.86
CA THR A 331 -14.30 5.93 10.77
C THR A 331 -13.20 5.51 9.83
N GLN A 332 -12.31 6.42 9.46
CA GLN A 332 -11.14 6.11 8.64
C GLN A 332 -10.14 5.20 9.36
N ALA A 333 -9.97 5.37 10.68
CA ALA A 333 -9.15 4.46 11.47
C ALA A 333 -9.71 3.03 11.47
N ALA A 334 -11.04 2.87 11.57
CA ALA A 334 -11.67 1.55 11.49
C ALA A 334 -11.48 0.91 10.10
N ILE A 335 -11.69 1.65 9.01
CA ILE A 335 -11.45 1.15 7.64
C ILE A 335 -9.97 0.73 7.49
N ASN A 336 -9.04 1.58 7.91
CA ASN A 336 -7.61 1.29 7.82
C ASN A 336 -7.22 0.05 8.65
N PHE A 337 -7.83 -0.15 9.81
CA PHE A 337 -7.61 -1.36 10.61
C PHE A 337 -7.95 -2.63 9.82
N PHE A 338 -9.10 -2.69 9.16
CA PHE A 338 -9.48 -3.83 8.33
C PHE A 338 -8.55 -4.02 7.14
N VAL A 339 -8.13 -2.93 6.48
CA VAL A 339 -7.17 -2.97 5.39
C VAL A 339 -5.84 -3.56 5.87
N PHE A 340 -5.27 -3.05 6.96
CA PHE A 340 -3.98 -3.54 7.49
C PHE A 340 -4.07 -4.98 8.00
N ALA A 341 -5.16 -5.35 8.66
CA ALA A 341 -5.38 -6.73 9.11
C ALA A 341 -5.43 -7.70 7.92
N THR A 342 -6.14 -7.33 6.86
CA THR A 342 -6.20 -8.13 5.63
C THR A 342 -4.85 -8.18 4.93
N MET A 343 -4.12 -7.07 4.85
CA MET A 343 -2.77 -7.03 4.29
C MET A 343 -1.80 -7.93 5.07
N ALA A 344 -1.83 -7.91 6.40
CA ALA A 344 -0.98 -8.77 7.21
C ALA A 344 -1.26 -10.25 6.94
N LEU A 345 -2.55 -10.63 6.91
CA LEU A 345 -2.97 -11.99 6.60
C LEU A 345 -2.54 -12.41 5.20
N THR A 346 -2.75 -11.57 4.19
CA THR A 346 -2.42 -11.89 2.79
C THR A 346 -0.91 -11.85 2.53
N SER A 347 -0.13 -11.03 3.24
CA SER A 347 1.34 -11.08 3.18
C SER A 347 1.88 -12.41 3.70
N PHE A 348 1.32 -12.93 4.79
CA PHE A 348 1.66 -14.27 5.28
C PHE A 348 1.21 -15.35 4.27
N ALA A 349 -0.06 -15.29 3.85
CA ALA A 349 -0.64 -16.27 2.94
C ALA A 349 0.09 -16.32 1.59
N SER A 350 0.65 -15.20 1.11
CA SER A 350 1.37 -15.14 -0.17
C SER A 350 2.57 -16.08 -0.20
N GLY A 351 3.43 -16.02 0.82
CA GLY A 351 4.57 -16.92 0.94
C GLY A 351 4.17 -18.35 1.20
N ALA A 352 3.25 -18.55 2.15
CA ALA A 352 2.79 -19.89 2.50
C ALA A 352 2.17 -20.62 1.28
N LEU A 353 1.28 -19.97 0.55
CA LEU A 353 0.62 -20.57 -0.61
C LEU A 353 1.57 -20.76 -1.79
N VAL A 354 2.39 -19.76 -2.14
CA VAL A 354 3.27 -19.87 -3.32
C VAL A 354 4.34 -20.95 -3.12
N THR A 355 4.84 -21.15 -1.91
CA THR A 355 5.90 -22.12 -1.63
C THR A 355 5.37 -23.54 -1.38
N THR A 356 4.10 -23.71 -1.00
CA THR A 356 3.51 -25.04 -0.71
C THR A 356 2.57 -25.53 -1.81
N GLN A 357 1.77 -24.65 -2.39
CA GLN A 357 0.72 -24.97 -3.37
C GLN A 357 1.03 -24.43 -4.77
N GLY A 358 1.95 -23.46 -4.87
CA GLY A 358 2.36 -22.84 -6.12
C GLY A 358 1.47 -21.71 -6.60
N TRP A 359 1.89 -21.10 -7.70
CA TRP A 359 1.30 -19.89 -8.29
C TRP A 359 -0.18 -20.05 -8.70
N ALA A 360 -0.55 -21.20 -9.26
CA ALA A 360 -1.92 -21.44 -9.73
C ALA A 360 -2.93 -21.41 -8.56
N TRP A 361 -2.65 -22.13 -7.48
CA TRP A 361 -3.54 -22.19 -6.31
C TRP A 361 -3.65 -20.84 -5.59
N LEU A 362 -2.56 -20.07 -5.55
CA LEU A 362 -2.59 -18.72 -5.01
C LEU A 362 -3.53 -17.81 -5.81
N ASN A 363 -3.48 -17.89 -7.15
CA ASN A 363 -4.38 -17.13 -8.02
C ASN A 363 -5.84 -17.61 -7.89
N LEU A 364 -6.11 -18.91 -7.85
CA LEU A 364 -7.45 -19.44 -7.61
C LEU A 364 -8.01 -19.00 -6.26
N GLY A 365 -7.20 -19.01 -5.21
CA GLY A 365 -7.59 -18.54 -3.87
C GLY A 365 -8.00 -17.08 -3.84
N SER A 366 -7.44 -16.24 -4.72
CA SER A 366 -7.78 -14.82 -4.82
C SER A 366 -9.18 -14.57 -5.41
N LEU A 367 -9.80 -15.57 -6.08
CA LEU A 367 -11.17 -15.43 -6.60
C LEU A 367 -12.21 -15.33 -5.48
N LEU A 368 -11.98 -15.95 -4.33
CA LEU A 368 -12.93 -15.88 -3.21
C LEU A 368 -13.12 -14.45 -2.70
N PRO A 369 -12.08 -13.68 -2.31
CA PRO A 369 -12.27 -12.30 -1.90
C PRO A 369 -12.79 -11.40 -3.04
N LEU A 370 -12.47 -11.69 -4.31
CA LEU A 370 -13.05 -10.96 -5.44
C LEU A 370 -14.56 -11.22 -5.58
N ALA A 371 -15.00 -12.47 -5.44
CA ALA A 371 -16.41 -12.84 -5.46
C ALA A 371 -17.18 -12.18 -4.30
N LEU A 372 -16.60 -12.16 -3.08
CA LEU A 372 -17.18 -11.47 -1.94
C LEU A 372 -17.30 -9.95 -2.17
N THR A 373 -16.29 -9.35 -2.80
CA THR A 373 -16.33 -7.92 -3.16
C THR A 373 -17.42 -7.66 -4.19
N ALA A 374 -17.52 -8.48 -5.24
CA ALA A 374 -18.58 -8.39 -6.26
C ALA A 374 -19.97 -8.50 -5.64
N ALA A 375 -20.18 -9.52 -4.78
CA ALA A 375 -21.44 -9.71 -4.06
C ALA A 375 -21.82 -8.51 -3.20
N ALA A 376 -20.84 -7.93 -2.48
CA ALA A 376 -21.07 -6.74 -1.67
C ALA A 376 -21.47 -5.52 -2.53
N LEU A 377 -20.84 -5.31 -3.70
CA LEU A 377 -21.22 -4.24 -4.63
C LEU A 377 -22.66 -4.41 -5.16
N VAL A 378 -23.00 -5.62 -5.58
CA VAL A 378 -24.36 -5.95 -6.07
C VAL A 378 -25.37 -5.75 -4.96
N TRP A 379 -25.09 -6.24 -3.74
CA TRP A 379 -25.96 -6.04 -2.59
C TRP A 379 -26.25 -4.56 -2.34
N LEU A 380 -25.21 -3.71 -2.32
CA LEU A 380 -25.41 -2.27 -2.11
C LEU A 380 -26.20 -1.62 -3.25
N ALA A 381 -25.98 -2.06 -4.49
CA ALA A 381 -26.71 -1.56 -5.65
C ALA A 381 -28.21 -1.89 -5.56
N VAL A 382 -28.57 -3.08 -5.06
CA VAL A 382 -29.95 -3.52 -4.86
C VAL A 382 -30.60 -2.75 -3.70
N VAL A 383 -29.93 -2.63 -2.55
CA VAL A 383 -30.44 -1.92 -1.37
C VAL A 383 -30.67 -0.43 -1.65
N ARG A 384 -29.90 0.17 -2.58
CA ARG A 384 -30.06 1.59 -2.97
C ARG A 384 -31.11 1.84 -4.05
N LYS A 385 -31.62 0.81 -4.73
CA LYS A 385 -32.73 1.03 -5.66
C LYS A 385 -33.94 1.55 -4.86
N PRO A 386 -34.52 2.72 -5.25
CA PRO A 386 -35.78 3.11 -4.61
C PRO A 386 -36.79 1.99 -4.87
N THR A 387 -37.45 1.53 -3.83
CA THR A 387 -38.68 0.74 -3.98
C THR A 387 -39.60 1.60 -4.84
N THR A 388 -39.73 1.30 -6.12
CA THR A 388 -40.83 1.82 -6.93
C THR A 388 -42.09 1.37 -6.25
N GLN A 389 -42.77 2.30 -5.53
CA GLN A 389 -44.11 2.05 -5.08
C GLN A 389 -44.93 1.74 -6.33
N PRO A 390 -45.67 0.62 -6.36
CA PRO A 390 -46.69 0.43 -7.41
C PRO A 390 -47.74 1.52 -7.24
N GLY A 391 -47.89 2.36 -8.27
CA GLY A 391 -48.94 3.35 -8.37
C GLY A 391 -50.33 2.69 -8.52
#